data_399dcf0d973fe48ec802134887e959de
#
_entry.id   399dcf0d973fe48ec802134887e959de
#
_cell.length_a   1.000
_cell.length_b   1.000
_cell.length_c   1.000
_cell.angle_alpha   90.00
_cell.angle_beta   90.00
_cell.angle_gamma   90.00
#
_symmetry.space_group_name_H-M   'P 1'
#
loop_
_entity.id
_entity.type
_entity.pdbx_description
1 polymer ?
#
loop_
_entity_poly.entity_id
_entity_poly.type
_entity_poly.pdbx_seq_one_letter_code
_entity_poly.pdbx_strand_id
1 'polypeptide(L)' 'NKLQNAFSSLTDDEKELIWLLYLCKEPLTETQVASVLHISQPAVHKRKKKILEKMKSFWL' A
#
# COMPACT_ATOMS: atom_id res chain seq x y z
N ASN A 1 -0.96 -12.34 14.32
CA ASN A 1 0.13 -11.51 14.78
C ASN A 1 -0.10 -10.03 14.35
N LYS A 2 0.78 -9.16 14.79
CA LYS A 2 0.63 -7.72 14.52
C LYS A 2 0.59 -7.41 13.03
N LEU A 3 1.43 -8.04 12.22
CA LEU A 3 1.48 -7.80 10.78
C LEU A 3 0.16 -8.22 10.11
N GLN A 4 -0.36 -9.39 10.46
CA GLN A 4 -1.62 -9.86 9.90
C GLN A 4 -2.78 -8.95 10.31
N ASN A 5 -2.80 -8.50 11.57
CA ASN A 5 -3.83 -7.60 12.05
C ASN A 5 -3.78 -6.26 11.33
N ALA A 6 -2.58 -5.71 11.13
CA ALA A 6 -2.41 -4.45 10.41
C ALA A 6 -2.90 -4.60 8.97
N PHE A 7 -2.49 -5.68 8.30
CA PHE A 7 -2.90 -5.93 6.92
C PHE A 7 -4.42 -6.13 6.80
N SER A 8 -5.00 -6.86 7.74
CA SER A 8 -6.44 -7.13 7.75
C SER A 8 -7.28 -5.87 7.97
N SER A 9 -6.71 -4.83 8.58
CA SER A 9 -7.43 -3.57 8.80
C SER A 9 -7.52 -2.70 7.55
N LEU A 10 -6.77 -3.06 6.50
CA LEU A 10 -6.77 -2.29 5.27
C LEU A 10 -7.98 -2.58 4.40
N THR A 11 -8.40 -1.59 3.60
CA THR A 11 -9.43 -1.81 2.60
C THR A 11 -8.84 -2.62 1.45
N ASP A 12 -9.70 -3.14 0.57
CA ASP A 12 -9.24 -3.90 -0.59
C ASP A 12 -8.32 -3.07 -1.48
N ASP A 13 -8.64 -1.79 -1.69
CA ASP A 13 -7.80 -0.89 -2.48
C ASP A 13 -6.43 -0.70 -1.84
N GLU A 14 -6.41 -0.57 -0.52
CA GLU A 14 -5.16 -0.42 0.22
C GLU A 14 -4.32 -1.68 0.15
N LYS A 15 -4.94 -2.84 0.28
CA LYS A 15 -4.25 -4.12 0.16
C LYS A 15 -3.63 -4.28 -1.22
N GLU A 16 -4.36 -3.92 -2.26
CA GLU A 16 -3.85 -4.01 -3.63
C GLU A 16 -2.64 -3.12 -3.82
N LEU A 17 -2.68 -1.90 -3.30
CA LEU A 17 -1.55 -0.99 -3.41
C LEU A 17 -0.30 -1.55 -2.73
N ILE A 18 -0.44 -2.05 -1.52
CA ILE A 18 0.68 -2.64 -0.79
C ILE A 18 1.20 -3.89 -1.51
N TRP A 19 0.30 -4.71 -2.03
CA TRP A 19 0.68 -5.89 -2.80
C TRP A 19 1.56 -5.49 -3.99
N LEU A 20 1.13 -4.51 -4.77
CA LEU A 20 1.86 -4.09 -5.97
C LEU A 20 3.23 -3.48 -5.64
N LEU A 21 3.33 -2.80 -4.50
CA LEU A 21 4.56 -2.11 -4.13
C LEU A 21 5.57 -3.03 -3.42
N TYR A 22 5.11 -4.02 -2.68
CA TYR A 22 6.01 -4.77 -1.79
C TYR A 22 5.87 -6.28 -1.84
N LEU A 23 4.66 -6.80 -2.06
CA LEU A 23 4.38 -8.22 -1.82
C LEU A 23 4.36 -9.08 -3.09
N CYS A 24 4.24 -8.49 -4.26
CA CYS A 24 4.24 -9.27 -5.48
C CYS A 24 5.66 -9.72 -5.84
N LYS A 25 5.76 -10.71 -6.72
CA LYS A 25 7.04 -11.30 -7.09
C LYS A 25 8.02 -10.27 -7.66
N GLU A 26 7.51 -9.32 -8.45
CA GLU A 26 8.31 -8.24 -8.99
C GLU A 26 7.67 -6.91 -8.57
N PRO A 27 8.06 -6.37 -7.39
CA PRO A 27 7.46 -5.13 -6.90
C PRO A 27 7.60 -3.97 -7.90
N LEU A 28 6.50 -3.24 -8.07
CA LEU A 28 6.46 -2.11 -8.99
C LEU A 28 6.91 -0.83 -8.31
N THR A 29 7.40 0.11 -9.12
CA THR A 29 7.67 1.46 -8.63
C THR A 29 6.36 2.23 -8.47
N GLU A 30 6.40 3.36 -7.76
CA GLU A 30 5.21 4.20 -7.59
C GLU A 30 4.67 4.67 -8.95
N THR A 31 5.56 4.99 -9.89
CA THR A 31 5.16 5.39 -11.24
C THR A 31 4.42 4.27 -11.96
N GLN A 32 4.93 3.04 -11.85
CA GLN A 32 4.30 1.88 -12.47
C GLN A 32 2.94 1.60 -11.85
N VAL A 33 2.85 1.68 -10.52
CA VAL A 33 1.59 1.48 -9.81
C VAL A 33 0.57 2.54 -10.21
N ALA A 34 1.01 3.78 -10.35
CA ALA A 34 0.14 4.86 -10.80
C ALA A 34 -0.48 4.54 -12.15
N SER A 35 0.33 4.02 -13.06
CA SER A 35 -0.14 3.62 -14.39
C SER A 35 -1.16 2.48 -14.31
N VAL A 36 -0.88 1.47 -13.49
CA VAL A 36 -1.76 0.31 -13.34
C VAL A 36 -3.11 0.72 -12.74
N LEU A 37 -3.10 1.60 -11.74
CA LEU A 37 -4.31 2.03 -11.05
C LEU A 37 -4.99 3.23 -11.71
N HIS A 38 -4.41 3.76 -12.78
CA HIS A 38 -4.96 4.92 -13.50
C HIS A 38 -5.10 6.15 -12.61
N ILE A 39 -4.09 6.38 -11.75
CA ILE A 39 -4.03 7.55 -10.87
C ILE A 39 -2.67 8.21 -11.05
N SER A 40 -2.52 9.42 -10.50
CA SER A 40 -1.24 10.14 -10.59
C SER A 40 -0.22 9.57 -9.61
N GLN A 41 1.06 9.78 -9.89
CA GLN A 41 2.13 9.37 -8.99
C GLN A 41 1.99 10.01 -7.60
N PRO A 42 1.71 11.32 -7.48
CA PRO A 42 1.48 11.92 -6.17
C PRO A 42 0.33 11.27 -5.41
N ALA A 43 -0.72 10.82 -6.11
CA ALA A 43 -1.82 10.11 -5.47
C ALA A 43 -1.37 8.76 -4.89
N VAL A 44 -0.51 8.03 -5.61
CA VAL A 44 0.08 6.78 -5.11
C VAL A 44 0.87 7.06 -3.84
N HIS A 45 1.70 8.08 -3.86
CA HIS A 45 2.53 8.46 -2.72
C HIS A 45 1.69 8.79 -1.48
N LYS A 46 0.63 9.56 -1.68
CA LYS A 46 -0.29 9.92 -0.58
C LYS A 46 -0.96 8.68 0.00
N ARG A 47 -1.45 7.81 -0.86
CA ARG A 47 -2.10 6.57 -0.42
C ARG A 47 -1.12 5.68 0.34
N LYS A 48 0.09 5.52 -0.20
CA LYS A 48 1.13 4.73 0.45
C LYS A 48 1.44 5.27 1.85
N LYS A 49 1.64 6.58 1.95
CA LYS A 49 1.97 7.22 3.21
C LYS A 49 0.84 7.01 4.23
N LYS A 50 -0.40 7.19 3.80
CA LYS A 50 -1.56 7.00 4.69
C LYS A 50 -1.65 5.56 5.18
N ILE A 51 -1.42 4.60 4.28
CA ILE A 51 -1.44 3.19 4.65
C ILE A 51 -0.36 2.86 5.66
N LEU A 52 0.86 3.35 5.42
CA LEU A 52 1.98 3.11 6.33
C LEU A 52 1.74 3.71 7.71
N GLU A 53 1.16 4.89 7.77
CA GLU A 53 0.80 5.51 9.05
C GLU A 53 -0.27 4.68 9.79
N LYS A 54 -1.24 4.17 9.05
CA LYS A 54 -2.29 3.31 9.60
C LYS A 54 -1.71 2.02 10.15
N MET A 55 -0.81 1.39 9.39
CA MET A 55 -0.15 0.16 9.83
C MET A 55 0.77 0.42 11.01
N LYS A 56 1.44 1.55 11.02
CA LYS A 56 2.37 1.92 12.09
C LYS A 56 1.70 1.91 13.46
N SER A 57 0.42 2.29 13.53
CA SER A 57 -0.32 2.31 14.79
C SER A 57 -0.43 0.93 15.44
N PHE A 58 -0.27 -0.14 14.67
CA PHE A 58 -0.30 -1.50 15.20
C PHE A 58 1.04 -1.94 15.80
N TRP A 59 2.11 -1.22 15.51
CA TRP A 59 3.44 -1.52 16.02
C TRP A 59 3.86 -0.66 17.19
N LEU A 60 3.16 0.40 17.47
CA LEU A 60 3.53 1.35 18.52
C LEU A 60 2.72 1.19 19.81
#